data_b18b36d1b5c65466fd085eec49df594c
#
_entry.id   b18b36d1b5c65466fd085eec49df594c
#
_cell.length_a   1.000
_cell.length_b   1.000
_cell.length_c   1.000
_cell.angle_alpha   90.00
_cell.angle_beta   90.00
_cell.angle_gamma   90.00
#
_symmetry.space_group_name_H-M   'P 1'
#
loop_
_entity.id
_entity.type
_entity.pdbx_description
1 polymer ?
#
loop_
_entity_poly.entity_id
_entity_poly.type
_entity_poly.pdbx_seq_one_letter_code
_entity_poly.pdbx_strand_id
1 'polypeptide(L)'
;MSDPRVLGAGLAPTPFTADEIRAGCPDGHWLLVRTERAGATSFHRNGFEQGDPAGCVLTSVVTDASGRPTGDVLRQRASWLDLQTHAAFPAERTTVVPERIRLAFGERDCLRYEVVDDGGASTFWFALEHPGMPVRYTAGDAVVEVIAIAGQ
;
A
#
# COMPACT_ATOMS: atom_id res chain seq x y z
N MET A 1 10.44 11.67 23.67
CA MET A 1 10.01 10.43 23.02
C MET A 1 9.78 10.66 21.54
N SER A 2 10.31 9.79 20.70
CA SER A 2 10.08 9.90 19.27
C SER A 2 8.79 9.18 18.89
N ASP A 3 8.08 9.75 17.93
CA ASP A 3 6.93 9.07 17.32
C ASP A 3 7.45 8.01 16.35
N PRO A 4 7.11 6.71 16.52
CA PRO A 4 7.59 5.66 15.63
C PRO A 4 7.10 5.80 14.19
N ARG A 5 6.09 6.65 13.95
CA ARG A 5 5.63 6.95 12.60
C ARG A 5 6.48 8.00 11.90
N VAL A 6 7.28 8.76 12.62
CA VAL A 6 8.18 9.77 12.05
C VAL A 6 9.56 9.15 11.91
N LEU A 7 9.95 8.80 10.69
CA LEU A 7 11.19 8.07 10.41
C LEU A 7 12.42 8.97 10.30
N GLY A 8 12.23 10.28 10.19
CA GLY A 8 13.35 11.21 10.09
C GLY A 8 12.89 12.66 10.12
N ALA A 9 13.85 13.55 10.26
CA ALA A 9 13.60 14.98 10.28
C ALA A 9 12.98 15.43 8.95
N GLY A 10 11.94 16.27 9.00
CA GLY A 10 11.27 16.78 7.81
C GLY A 10 10.34 15.79 7.11
N LEU A 11 10.12 14.61 7.67
CA LEU A 11 9.18 13.62 7.13
C LEU A 11 7.85 13.69 7.87
N ALA A 12 6.75 13.58 7.13
CA ALA A 12 5.43 13.43 7.71
C ALA A 12 5.31 12.06 8.38
N PRO A 13 4.46 11.91 9.42
CA PRO A 13 4.21 10.60 10.02
C PRO A 13 3.69 9.63 8.96
N THR A 14 4.19 8.39 8.98
CA THR A 14 3.66 7.33 8.12
C THR A 14 2.30 6.87 8.64
N PRO A 15 1.43 6.28 7.80
CA PRO A 15 0.13 5.79 8.28
C PRO A 15 0.26 4.63 9.27
N PHE A 16 1.30 3.80 9.10
CA PHE A 16 1.54 2.62 9.94
C PHE A 16 3.00 2.51 10.33
N THR A 17 3.25 1.93 11.49
CA THR A 17 4.61 1.55 11.90
C THR A 17 4.98 0.20 11.28
N ALA A 18 6.28 -0.13 11.29
CA ALA A 18 6.76 -1.44 10.84
C ALA A 18 6.07 -2.58 11.61
N ASP A 19 5.87 -2.43 12.92
CA ASP A 19 5.20 -3.46 13.73
C ASP A 19 3.73 -3.61 13.35
N GLU A 20 3.05 -2.51 13.05
CA GLU A 20 1.65 -2.56 12.60
C GLU A 20 1.53 -3.24 11.25
N ILE A 21 2.44 -2.96 10.32
CA ILE A 21 2.46 -3.61 9.01
C ILE A 21 2.69 -5.11 9.17
N ARG A 22 3.66 -5.50 10.00
CA ARG A 22 3.93 -6.90 10.28
C ARG A 22 2.68 -7.61 10.82
N ALA A 23 2.01 -7.01 11.80
CA ALA A 23 0.80 -7.60 12.40
C ALA A 23 -0.34 -7.73 11.40
N GLY A 24 -0.47 -6.77 10.46
CA GLY A 24 -1.52 -6.77 9.45
C GLY A 24 -1.24 -7.62 8.21
N CYS A 25 0.00 -8.09 8.06
CA CYS A 25 0.42 -8.85 6.87
C CYS A 25 1.04 -10.19 7.25
N PRO A 26 0.25 -11.11 7.84
CA PRO A 26 0.74 -12.44 8.20
C PRO A 26 1.06 -13.27 6.96
N ASP A 27 1.75 -14.40 7.16
CA ASP A 27 2.04 -15.35 6.08
C ASP A 27 0.75 -15.78 5.39
N GLY A 28 0.75 -15.76 4.06
CA GLY A 28 -0.42 -16.08 3.27
C GLY A 28 -1.36 -14.89 3.00
N HIS A 29 -1.10 -13.73 3.61
CA HIS A 29 -1.87 -12.52 3.30
C HIS A 29 -1.64 -12.11 1.85
N TRP A 30 -2.70 -11.67 1.17
CA TRP A 30 -2.60 -11.25 -0.22
C TRP A 30 -3.57 -10.12 -0.52
N LEU A 31 -3.25 -9.35 -1.57
CA LEU A 31 -4.09 -8.29 -2.10
C LEU A 31 -4.14 -8.42 -3.61
N LEU A 32 -5.34 -8.28 -4.17
CA LEU A 32 -5.53 -8.21 -5.63
C LEU A 32 -5.65 -6.74 -6.02
N VAL A 33 -4.83 -6.31 -6.94
CA VAL A 33 -4.68 -4.89 -7.31
C VAL A 33 -5.03 -4.69 -8.77
N ARG A 34 -5.90 -3.69 -9.01
CA ARG A 34 -6.26 -3.25 -10.36
C ARG A 34 -5.52 -1.94 -10.66
N THR A 35 -4.87 -1.88 -11.82
CA THR A 35 -4.22 -0.67 -12.31
C THR A 35 -4.89 -0.22 -13.59
N GLU A 36 -5.30 1.04 -13.65
CA GLU A 36 -5.83 1.68 -14.85
C GLU A 36 -4.89 2.79 -15.25
N ARG A 37 -4.42 2.74 -16.50
CA ARG A 37 -3.55 3.77 -17.06
C ARG A 37 -3.82 3.92 -18.54
N ALA A 38 -4.10 5.16 -18.98
CA ALA A 38 -4.30 5.47 -20.41
C ALA A 38 -5.34 4.57 -21.08
N GLY A 39 -6.41 4.22 -20.38
CA GLY A 39 -7.48 3.36 -20.89
C GLY A 39 -7.18 1.86 -20.85
N ALA A 40 -5.99 1.45 -20.42
CA ALA A 40 -5.63 0.04 -20.25
C ALA A 40 -5.80 -0.38 -18.78
N THR A 41 -6.34 -1.58 -18.57
CA THR A 41 -6.54 -2.16 -17.24
C THR A 41 -5.69 -3.42 -17.10
N SER A 42 -4.99 -3.53 -15.97
CA SER A 42 -4.21 -4.71 -15.62
C SER A 42 -4.43 -5.10 -14.17
N PHE A 43 -4.11 -6.35 -13.83
CA PHE A 43 -4.29 -6.87 -12.47
C PHE A 43 -3.01 -7.56 -12.04
N HIS A 44 -2.71 -7.46 -10.74
CA HIS A 44 -1.64 -8.25 -10.13
C HIS A 44 -2.01 -8.57 -8.68
N ARG A 45 -1.43 -9.63 -8.15
CA ARG A 45 -1.64 -10.04 -6.78
C ARG A 45 -0.32 -9.91 -6.02
N ASN A 46 -0.36 -9.20 -4.92
CA ASN A 46 0.75 -9.09 -3.99
C ASN A 46 0.49 -10.02 -2.82
N GLY A 47 1.53 -10.68 -2.34
CA GLY A 47 1.41 -11.61 -1.22
C GLY A 47 2.59 -11.49 -0.26
N PHE A 48 2.42 -12.10 0.91
CA PHE A 48 3.39 -12.07 2.00
C PHE A 48 3.70 -13.50 2.44
N GLU A 49 4.98 -13.85 2.50
CA GLU A 49 5.44 -15.17 2.91
C GLU A 49 6.64 -15.03 3.86
N GLN A 50 6.92 -16.08 4.62
CA GLN A 50 8.13 -16.21 5.43
C GLN A 50 8.40 -15.00 6.31
N GLY A 51 7.36 -14.51 7.00
CA GLY A 51 7.48 -13.39 7.92
C GLY A 51 8.25 -13.76 9.17
N ASP A 52 9.14 -12.87 9.61
CA ASP A 52 9.88 -12.96 10.85
C ASP A 52 10.01 -11.56 11.46
N PRO A 53 10.65 -11.39 12.63
CA PRO A 53 10.78 -10.06 13.23
C PRO A 53 11.50 -9.01 12.36
N ALA A 54 12.33 -9.45 11.43
CA ALA A 54 13.11 -8.54 10.58
C ALA A 54 12.41 -8.17 9.28
N GLY A 55 11.57 -9.05 8.73
CA GLY A 55 10.94 -8.79 7.43
C GLY A 55 10.14 -9.98 6.91
N CYS A 56 9.93 -9.99 5.61
CA CYS A 56 9.17 -11.03 4.93
C CYS A 56 9.65 -11.18 3.48
N VAL A 57 9.08 -12.15 2.80
CA VAL A 57 9.21 -12.27 1.35
C VAL A 57 7.93 -11.72 0.72
N LEU A 58 8.08 -10.71 -0.12
CA LEU A 58 6.99 -10.15 -0.92
C LEU A 58 6.87 -10.98 -2.20
N THR A 59 5.63 -11.34 -2.54
CA THR A 59 5.36 -11.99 -3.82
C THR A 59 4.55 -11.05 -4.70
N SER A 60 4.75 -11.14 -6.01
CA SER A 60 3.98 -10.39 -6.99
C SER A 60 3.78 -11.25 -8.22
N VAL A 61 2.56 -11.31 -8.72
CA VAL A 61 2.21 -12.08 -9.91
C VAL A 61 1.15 -11.34 -10.71
N VAL A 62 1.35 -11.27 -12.02
CA VAL A 62 0.32 -10.73 -12.93
C VAL A 62 -0.83 -11.73 -13.00
N THR A 63 -2.05 -11.21 -12.95
CA THR A 63 -3.27 -12.05 -12.95
C THR A 63 -4.26 -11.55 -13.99
N ASP A 64 -5.32 -12.34 -14.21
CA ASP A 64 -6.52 -11.86 -14.86
C ASP A 64 -7.44 -11.14 -13.85
N ALA A 65 -8.60 -10.68 -14.33
CA ALA A 65 -9.55 -9.93 -13.47
C ALA A 65 -10.09 -10.75 -12.30
N SER A 66 -10.04 -12.08 -12.37
CA SER A 66 -10.50 -12.96 -11.30
C SER A 66 -9.41 -13.28 -10.28
N GLY A 67 -8.18 -12.80 -10.51
CA GLY A 67 -7.04 -13.09 -9.65
C GLY A 67 -6.27 -14.35 -10.01
N ARG A 68 -6.60 -14.99 -11.14
CA ARG A 68 -5.88 -16.17 -11.59
C ARG A 68 -4.54 -15.76 -12.20
N PRO A 69 -3.41 -16.35 -11.75
CA PRO A 69 -2.09 -16.02 -12.30
C PRO A 69 -1.97 -16.26 -13.80
N THR A 70 -1.37 -15.30 -14.50
CA THR A 70 -1.08 -15.39 -15.94
C THR A 70 0.41 -15.28 -16.23
N GLY A 71 1.25 -15.22 -15.21
CA GLY A 71 2.69 -15.14 -15.33
C GLY A 71 3.40 -15.79 -14.16
N ASP A 72 4.70 -15.63 -14.10
CA ASP A 72 5.52 -16.17 -13.03
C ASP A 72 5.43 -15.33 -11.75
N VAL A 73 5.58 -15.98 -10.61
CA VAL A 73 5.61 -15.30 -9.31
C VAL A 73 7.01 -14.73 -9.11
N LEU A 74 7.07 -13.42 -8.85
CA LEU A 74 8.29 -12.75 -8.45
C LEU A 74 8.36 -12.71 -6.93
N ARG A 75 9.53 -12.94 -6.36
CA ARG A 75 9.77 -12.94 -4.92
C ARG A 75 10.90 -12.00 -4.57
N GLN A 76 10.71 -11.24 -3.50
CA GLN A 76 11.71 -10.27 -3.03
C GLN A 76 11.67 -10.18 -1.51
N ARG A 77 12.82 -10.28 -0.87
CA ARG A 77 12.93 -10.04 0.57
C ARG A 77 12.83 -8.54 0.86
N ALA A 78 12.06 -8.17 1.89
CA ALA A 78 11.93 -6.80 2.35
C ALA A 78 11.87 -6.78 3.88
N SER A 79 12.45 -5.74 4.49
CA SER A 79 12.26 -5.52 5.92
C SER A 79 10.94 -4.80 6.16
N TRP A 80 10.39 -4.95 7.36
CA TRP A 80 9.17 -4.23 7.74
C TRP A 80 9.40 -2.72 7.75
N LEU A 81 10.62 -2.31 8.11
CA LEU A 81 10.99 -0.90 8.08
C LEU A 81 11.04 -0.35 6.65
N ASP A 82 11.54 -1.13 5.69
CA ASP A 82 11.52 -0.72 4.27
C ASP A 82 10.09 -0.49 3.80
N LEU A 83 9.15 -1.35 4.20
CA LEU A 83 7.74 -1.18 3.84
C LEU A 83 7.15 0.09 4.46
N GLN A 84 7.47 0.38 5.71
CA GLN A 84 7.05 1.64 6.33
C GLN A 84 7.65 2.84 5.60
N THR A 85 8.90 2.76 5.19
CA THR A 85 9.63 3.84 4.53
C THR A 85 8.98 4.26 3.20
N HIS A 86 8.30 3.35 2.51
CA HIS A 86 7.60 3.67 1.26
C HIS A 86 6.51 4.73 1.45
N ALA A 87 6.01 4.93 2.66
CA ALA A 87 5.00 5.95 2.96
C ALA A 87 5.58 7.12 3.77
N ALA A 88 6.90 7.30 3.76
CA ALA A 88 7.57 8.41 4.42
C ALA A 88 7.76 9.56 3.42
N PHE A 89 6.83 10.50 3.44
CA PHE A 89 6.83 11.64 2.51
C PHE A 89 7.33 12.92 3.18
N PRO A 90 7.87 13.89 2.41
CA PRO A 90 8.26 15.18 2.97
C PRO A 90 7.09 15.91 3.62
N ALA A 91 7.23 16.32 4.87
CA ALA A 91 6.15 16.95 5.64
C ALA A 91 5.66 18.25 4.98
N GLU A 92 6.58 19.04 4.42
CA GLU A 92 6.24 20.32 3.79
C GLU A 92 5.44 20.18 2.48
N ARG A 93 5.40 18.96 1.90
CA ARG A 93 4.73 18.68 0.63
C ARG A 93 3.54 17.74 0.80
N THR A 94 3.21 17.38 2.02
CA THR A 94 2.21 16.35 2.30
C THR A 94 1.10 16.88 3.18
N THR A 95 -0.14 16.65 2.77
CA THR A 95 -1.33 16.91 3.56
C THR A 95 -1.98 15.58 3.89
N VAL A 96 -2.36 15.39 5.16
CA VAL A 96 -2.99 14.15 5.63
C VAL A 96 -4.36 14.49 6.22
N VAL A 97 -5.40 13.85 5.69
CA VAL A 97 -6.77 14.03 6.21
C VAL A 97 -7.48 12.68 6.30
N PRO A 98 -8.34 12.49 7.32
CA PRO A 98 -9.20 11.30 7.38
C PRO A 98 -10.25 11.37 6.27
N GLU A 99 -10.56 10.22 5.67
CA GLU A 99 -11.62 10.13 4.67
C GLU A 99 -12.15 8.71 4.62
N ARG A 100 -13.48 8.58 4.61
CA ARG A 100 -14.12 7.28 4.40
C ARG A 100 -14.38 7.11 2.92
N ILE A 101 -13.91 6.01 2.33
CA ILE A 101 -14.09 5.74 0.90
C ILE A 101 -14.75 4.39 0.67
N ARG A 102 -15.36 4.22 -0.49
CA ARG A 102 -15.93 2.97 -0.92
C ARG A 102 -14.94 2.24 -1.81
N LEU A 103 -14.68 0.98 -1.45
CA LEU A 103 -13.82 0.07 -2.20
C LEU A 103 -14.66 -1.13 -2.66
N ALA A 104 -14.11 -1.99 -3.51
CA ALA A 104 -14.83 -3.16 -4.01
C ALA A 104 -15.28 -4.11 -2.87
N PHE A 105 -14.53 -4.13 -1.76
CA PHE A 105 -14.84 -4.97 -0.60
C PHE A 105 -15.53 -4.22 0.55
N GLY A 106 -16.07 -3.03 0.29
CA GLY A 106 -16.87 -2.24 1.25
C GLY A 106 -16.25 -0.88 1.57
N GLU A 107 -16.95 -0.15 2.44
CA GLU A 107 -16.47 1.15 2.89
C GLU A 107 -15.40 1.00 3.97
N ARG A 108 -14.39 1.85 3.93
CA ARG A 108 -13.28 1.83 4.88
C ARG A 108 -12.90 3.25 5.29
N ASP A 109 -12.55 3.38 6.56
CA ASP A 109 -11.95 4.61 7.09
C ASP A 109 -10.48 4.63 6.69
N CYS A 110 -10.08 5.71 6.02
CA CYS A 110 -8.74 5.87 5.50
C CYS A 110 -8.08 7.14 5.99
N LEU A 111 -6.76 7.18 5.87
CA LEU A 111 -6.00 8.42 5.85
C LEU A 111 -5.66 8.72 4.40
N ARG A 112 -6.04 9.90 3.93
CA ARG A 112 -5.70 10.39 2.59
C ARG A 112 -4.44 11.24 2.69
N TYR A 113 -3.40 10.81 2.00
CA TYR A 113 -2.14 11.54 1.87
C TYR A 113 -2.12 12.21 0.49
N GLU A 114 -2.04 13.53 0.48
CA GLU A 114 -1.83 14.28 -0.76
C GLU A 114 -0.40 14.77 -0.77
N VAL A 115 0.38 14.35 -1.76
CA VAL A 115 1.79 14.64 -1.86
C VAL A 115 2.04 15.41 -3.15
N VAL A 116 2.62 16.59 -3.03
CA VAL A 116 2.92 17.45 -4.18
C VAL A 116 4.43 17.48 -4.40
N ASP A 117 4.85 17.23 -5.63
CA ASP A 117 6.24 17.34 -6.03
C ASP A 117 6.36 18.17 -7.32
N ASP A 118 7.57 18.27 -7.87
CA ASP A 118 7.81 19.06 -9.08
C ASP A 118 7.11 18.47 -10.32
N GLY A 119 6.82 17.19 -10.30
CA GLY A 119 6.13 16.50 -11.39
C GLY A 119 4.60 16.49 -11.28
N GLY A 120 4.04 17.01 -10.19
CA GLY A 120 2.60 17.06 -9.97
C GLY A 120 2.18 16.58 -8.60
N ALA A 121 0.94 16.14 -8.47
CA ALA A 121 0.37 15.68 -7.21
C ALA A 121 0.03 14.19 -7.29
N SER A 122 0.24 13.48 -6.18
CA SER A 122 -0.17 12.09 -6.01
C SER A 122 -1.04 11.99 -4.76
N THR A 123 -2.02 11.10 -4.79
CA THR A 123 -2.91 10.89 -3.65
C THR A 123 -2.90 9.41 -3.28
N PHE A 124 -2.78 9.15 -1.99
CA PHE A 124 -2.73 7.79 -1.43
C PHE A 124 -3.79 7.66 -0.34
N TRP A 125 -4.57 6.58 -0.38
CA TRP A 125 -5.53 6.25 0.67
C TRP A 125 -5.06 4.99 1.39
N PHE A 126 -4.82 5.11 2.68
CA PHE A 126 -4.40 3.99 3.54
C PHE A 126 -5.57 3.61 4.45
N ALA A 127 -6.09 2.40 4.28
CA ALA A 127 -7.19 1.92 5.11
C ALA A 127 -6.67 1.57 6.51
N LEU A 128 -7.30 2.13 7.55
CA LEU A 128 -6.85 1.94 8.93
C LEU A 128 -6.95 0.48 9.39
N GLU A 129 -7.90 -0.28 8.83
CA GLU A 129 -8.09 -1.69 9.17
C GLU A 129 -7.12 -2.63 8.44
N HIS A 130 -6.40 -2.13 7.43
CA HIS A 130 -5.54 -2.94 6.58
C HIS A 130 -4.13 -2.33 6.49
N PRO A 131 -3.33 -2.44 7.57
CA PRO A 131 -1.96 -1.91 7.54
C PRO A 131 -1.15 -2.50 6.40
N GLY A 132 -0.38 -1.64 5.74
CA GLY A 132 0.47 -2.02 4.62
C GLY A 132 0.41 -1.01 3.49
N MET A 133 0.27 -1.50 2.27
CA MET A 133 0.21 -0.63 1.09
C MET A 133 -1.09 0.18 1.05
N PRO A 134 -1.11 1.30 0.31
CA PRO A 134 -2.37 2.04 0.14
C PRO A 134 -3.39 1.18 -0.59
N VAL A 135 -4.67 1.30 -0.19
CA VAL A 135 -5.77 0.57 -0.84
C VAL A 135 -6.20 1.24 -2.14
N ARG A 136 -5.81 2.49 -2.34
CA ARG A 136 -6.00 3.22 -3.59
C ARG A 136 -4.92 4.28 -3.69
N TYR A 137 -4.39 4.53 -4.88
CA TYR A 137 -3.60 5.73 -5.11
C TYR A 137 -3.73 6.18 -6.56
N THR A 138 -3.52 7.48 -6.76
CA THR A 138 -3.49 8.11 -8.08
C THR A 138 -2.15 8.82 -8.26
N ALA A 139 -1.56 8.67 -9.43
CA ALA A 139 -0.31 9.34 -9.78
C ALA A 139 -0.30 9.55 -11.29
N GLY A 140 -0.26 10.81 -11.73
CA GLY A 140 -0.39 11.13 -13.14
C GLY A 140 -1.73 10.64 -13.70
N ASP A 141 -1.68 9.82 -14.74
CA ASP A 141 -2.86 9.22 -15.38
C ASP A 141 -3.20 7.82 -14.83
N ALA A 142 -2.45 7.34 -13.85
CA ALA A 142 -2.64 6.02 -13.27
C ALA A 142 -3.58 6.07 -12.06
N VAL A 143 -4.50 5.10 -11.99
CA VAL A 143 -5.31 4.82 -10.79
C VAL A 143 -5.05 3.37 -10.41
N VAL A 144 -4.58 3.17 -9.18
CA VAL A 144 -4.28 1.85 -8.64
C VAL A 144 -5.18 1.60 -7.44
N GLU A 145 -5.88 0.48 -7.43
CA GLU A 145 -6.85 0.18 -6.38
C GLU A 145 -6.80 -1.29 -6.00
N VAL A 146 -6.79 -1.54 -4.70
CA VAL A 146 -6.96 -2.89 -4.16
C VAL A 146 -8.44 -3.24 -4.29
N ILE A 147 -8.75 -4.33 -4.97
CA ILE A 147 -10.14 -4.75 -5.22
C ILE A 147 -10.53 -6.00 -4.44
N ALA A 148 -9.57 -6.71 -3.87
CA ALA A 148 -9.82 -7.83 -2.96
C ALA A 148 -8.64 -7.99 -2.01
N ILE A 149 -8.92 -8.41 -0.79
CA ILE A 149 -7.93 -8.67 0.26
C ILE A 149 -8.27 -10.00 0.91
N ALA A 150 -7.24 -10.76 1.31
CA ALA A 150 -7.42 -12.00 2.07
C ALA A 150 -8.33 -11.78 3.27
N GLY A 151 -9.34 -12.61 3.43
CA GLY A 151 -10.29 -12.54 4.54
C GLY A 151 -11.43 -11.53 4.36
N GLN A 152 -11.52 -10.85 3.24
CA GLN A 152 -12.57 -9.87 2.95
C GLN A 152 -13.46 -10.31 1.78
#